data_b20ea9f0303281ef2f19edb056af6ca8
#
_entry.id   b20ea9f0303281ef2f19edb056af6ca8
#
_cell.length_a   1.000
_cell.length_b   1.000
_cell.length_c   1.000
_cell.angle_alpha   90.00
_cell.angle_beta   90.00
_cell.angle_gamma   90.00
#
_symmetry.space_group_name_H-M   'P 1'
#
loop_
_entity.id
_entity.type
_entity.pdbx_description
1 polymer ?
#
loop_
_entity_poly.entity_id
_entity_poly.type
_entity_poly.pdbx_seq_one_letter_code
_entity_poly.pdbx_strand_id
1 'polypeptide(L)'
;MTDGETAPQAPPAPTPLSPAPSVLPRIGVLESVRRHKFLAVLPLIVLVAAALVYAFARTPTYTAAFYNSIGRLDVNQPGTLSGFQDATETLAITYARGIYAPSVVAQVSRRSGLSPTTVRSRLTAYNIPDSAVFVVAGKGSSEDDAIRMSILGSRALQRYVRTLNRKNPNSIRLFRDFRRASAKIADRRGDYLALQHQFGPDPSEAERAQLTRLEARLSTAQLERVVAQQNYEASQASQSAVNVVQTLAVPETAQNNRLERLQLTLFIAVAAGILLGLALATYRANRDVRRVLSVS
;
A
#
# COMPACT_ATOMS: atom_id res chain seq x y z
N MET A 1 -28.03 10.48 99.21
CA MET A 1 -27.58 9.36 98.35
C MET A 1 -28.82 8.87 97.60
N THR A 2 -29.01 9.32 96.37
CA THR A 2 -30.15 8.90 95.52
C THR A 2 -29.58 8.70 94.18
N ASP A 3 -29.54 7.44 93.80
CA ASP A 3 -29.05 6.97 92.51
C ASP A 3 -30.03 7.39 91.41
N GLY A 4 -29.54 8.15 90.48
CA GLY A 4 -30.29 8.54 89.26
C GLY A 4 -30.15 7.48 88.17
N GLU A 5 -31.19 6.69 88.00
CA GLU A 5 -31.34 5.69 86.96
C GLU A 5 -31.59 6.37 85.63
N THR A 6 -30.63 6.31 84.78
CA THR A 6 -30.70 6.83 83.39
C THR A 6 -31.41 5.85 82.48
N ALA A 7 -32.61 6.19 82.01
CA ALA A 7 -33.38 5.36 81.09
C ALA A 7 -32.65 5.22 79.72
N PRO A 8 -32.68 4.03 79.10
CA PRO A 8 -32.05 3.78 77.80
C PRO A 8 -32.80 4.52 76.71
N GLN A 9 -32.06 5.35 75.91
CA GLN A 9 -32.58 6.05 74.75
C GLN A 9 -32.96 5.03 73.65
N ALA A 10 -34.20 5.13 73.14
CA ALA A 10 -34.68 4.33 72.07
C ALA A 10 -33.88 4.60 70.79
N PRO A 11 -33.57 3.57 69.94
CA PRO A 11 -32.87 3.73 68.73
C PRO A 11 -33.63 4.66 67.72
N PRO A 12 -32.95 5.50 66.96
CA PRO A 12 -33.58 6.37 66.01
C PRO A 12 -34.32 5.57 64.95
N ALA A 13 -35.50 6.00 64.59
CA ALA A 13 -36.36 5.41 63.57
C ALA A 13 -35.62 5.37 62.22
N PRO A 14 -35.72 4.28 61.42
CA PRO A 14 -35.07 4.19 60.14
C PRO A 14 -35.55 5.29 59.21
N THR A 15 -34.61 6.08 58.68
CA THR A 15 -34.89 7.12 57.70
C THR A 15 -35.54 6.48 56.48
N PRO A 16 -36.65 7.03 55.95
CA PRO A 16 -37.28 6.47 54.77
C PRO A 16 -36.30 6.56 53.60
N LEU A 17 -35.96 5.39 53.02
CA LEU A 17 -35.15 5.30 51.83
C LEU A 17 -35.76 6.11 50.73
N SER A 18 -35.04 7.14 50.28
CA SER A 18 -35.41 7.93 49.12
C SER A 18 -35.77 7.00 47.94
N PRO A 19 -36.89 7.16 47.26
CA PRO A 19 -37.25 6.31 46.14
C PRO A 19 -36.09 6.31 45.11
N ALA A 20 -35.57 5.15 44.81
CA ALA A 20 -34.52 4.98 43.80
C ALA A 20 -35.03 5.66 42.51
N PRO A 21 -34.13 6.42 41.81
CA PRO A 21 -34.52 7.10 40.56
C PRO A 21 -35.10 6.05 39.62
N SER A 22 -36.38 6.22 39.24
CA SER A 22 -37.07 5.34 38.31
C SER A 22 -36.29 5.30 37.00
N VAL A 23 -35.52 4.21 36.79
CA VAL A 23 -34.83 3.99 35.51
C VAL A 23 -35.90 3.85 34.43
N LEU A 24 -36.07 4.88 33.66
CA LEU A 24 -36.99 4.87 32.53
C LEU A 24 -36.70 3.64 31.66
N PRO A 25 -37.70 2.83 31.31
CA PRO A 25 -37.50 1.64 30.49
C PRO A 25 -36.97 2.08 29.14
N ARG A 26 -35.71 1.73 28.86
CA ARG A 26 -35.09 1.96 27.54
C ARG A 26 -35.49 0.81 26.62
N ILE A 27 -36.11 1.17 25.50
CA ILE A 27 -36.43 0.17 24.46
C ILE A 27 -35.13 -0.31 23.84
N GLY A 28 -34.96 -1.63 23.75
CA GLY A 28 -33.81 -2.24 23.08
C GLY A 28 -33.73 -1.86 21.60
N VAL A 29 -32.51 -1.84 21.03
CA VAL A 29 -32.28 -1.46 19.62
C VAL A 29 -33.11 -2.32 18.66
N LEU A 30 -33.18 -3.62 18.92
CA LEU A 30 -33.91 -4.58 18.07
C LEU A 30 -35.43 -4.32 18.07
N GLU A 31 -35.98 -4.03 19.23
CA GLU A 31 -37.40 -3.67 19.41
C GLU A 31 -37.73 -2.34 18.72
N SER A 32 -36.82 -1.37 18.81
CA SER A 32 -36.94 -0.07 18.15
C SER A 32 -36.99 -0.18 16.61
N VAL A 33 -36.15 -1.04 16.04
CA VAL A 33 -36.14 -1.32 14.59
C VAL A 33 -37.41 -2.03 14.16
N ARG A 34 -37.90 -3.01 14.95
CA ARG A 34 -39.13 -3.73 14.64
C ARG A 34 -40.36 -2.83 14.65
N ARG A 35 -40.36 -1.84 15.53
CA ARG A 35 -41.47 -0.87 15.67
C ARG A 35 -41.46 0.21 14.59
N HIS A 36 -40.27 0.64 14.15
CA HIS A 36 -40.08 1.69 13.16
C HIS A 36 -39.31 1.26 11.94
N LYS A 37 -39.72 0.16 11.27
CA LYS A 37 -39.06 -0.46 10.12
C LYS A 37 -38.74 0.54 9.01
N PHE A 38 -39.69 1.41 8.68
CA PHE A 38 -39.51 2.42 7.62
C PHE A 38 -38.41 3.45 7.97
N LEU A 39 -38.37 3.92 9.24
CA LEU A 39 -37.35 4.86 9.66
C LEU A 39 -35.96 4.22 9.73
N ALA A 40 -35.86 2.91 9.99
CA ALA A 40 -34.60 2.20 10.01
C ALA A 40 -34.05 1.96 8.58
N VAL A 41 -34.93 1.70 7.60
CA VAL A 41 -34.54 1.34 6.23
C VAL A 41 -34.41 2.56 5.32
N LEU A 42 -35.17 3.62 5.54
CA LEU A 42 -35.20 4.82 4.69
C LEU A 42 -33.82 5.47 4.51
N PRO A 43 -33.02 5.70 5.57
CA PRO A 43 -31.67 6.28 5.41
C PRO A 43 -30.75 5.40 4.58
N LEU A 44 -30.88 4.07 4.71
CA LEU A 44 -30.11 3.11 3.93
C LEU A 44 -30.42 3.26 2.44
N ILE A 45 -31.70 3.28 2.07
CA ILE A 45 -32.12 3.42 0.67
C ILE A 45 -31.65 4.76 0.10
N VAL A 46 -31.82 5.84 0.85
CA VAL A 46 -31.41 7.18 0.41
C VAL A 46 -29.90 7.27 0.21
N LEU A 47 -29.10 6.75 1.15
CA LEU A 47 -27.66 6.78 1.04
C LEU A 47 -27.14 5.87 -0.07
N VAL A 48 -27.72 4.69 -0.27
CA VAL A 48 -27.38 3.81 -1.38
C VAL A 48 -27.74 4.47 -2.73
N ALA A 49 -28.91 5.07 -2.85
CA ALA A 49 -29.30 5.80 -4.06
C ALA A 49 -28.35 6.98 -4.33
N ALA A 50 -28.02 7.76 -3.31
CA ALA A 50 -27.06 8.86 -3.41
C ALA A 50 -25.66 8.37 -3.81
N ALA A 51 -25.19 7.26 -3.25
CA ALA A 51 -23.91 6.64 -3.61
C ALA A 51 -23.88 6.18 -5.07
N LEU A 52 -24.95 5.58 -5.55
CA LEU A 52 -25.08 5.19 -6.96
C LEU A 52 -25.04 6.42 -7.88
N VAL A 53 -25.85 7.44 -7.60
CA VAL A 53 -25.85 8.69 -8.38
C VAL A 53 -24.45 9.32 -8.39
N TYR A 54 -23.79 9.39 -7.23
CA TYR A 54 -22.43 9.93 -7.13
C TYR A 54 -21.41 9.11 -7.94
N ALA A 55 -21.48 7.78 -7.86
CA ALA A 55 -20.57 6.90 -8.60
C ALA A 55 -20.72 7.02 -10.12
N PHE A 56 -21.96 7.22 -10.60
CA PHE A 56 -22.25 7.37 -12.03
C PHE A 56 -22.02 8.80 -12.56
N ALA A 57 -22.23 9.81 -11.73
CA ALA A 57 -22.03 11.21 -12.11
C ALA A 57 -20.54 11.56 -12.29
N ARG A 58 -19.63 10.86 -11.62
CA ARG A 58 -18.18 11.07 -11.80
C ARG A 58 -17.64 10.37 -13.01
N THR A 59 -16.81 11.07 -13.76
CA THR A 59 -16.06 10.50 -14.87
C THR A 59 -15.09 9.41 -14.37
N PRO A 60 -15.10 8.21 -14.96
CA PRO A 60 -14.17 7.16 -14.61
C PRO A 60 -12.74 7.59 -14.92
N THR A 61 -11.80 7.10 -14.14
CA THR A 61 -10.37 7.24 -14.47
C THR A 61 -9.89 5.92 -15.03
N TYR A 62 -9.31 5.98 -16.21
CA TYR A 62 -8.69 4.84 -16.87
C TYR A 62 -7.22 4.77 -16.50
N THR A 63 -6.68 3.57 -16.32
CA THR A 63 -5.26 3.33 -16.04
C THR A 63 -4.74 2.27 -16.99
N ALA A 64 -3.71 2.60 -17.76
CA ALA A 64 -3.02 1.69 -18.67
C ALA A 64 -1.60 1.42 -18.15
N ALA A 65 -1.19 0.15 -18.13
CA ALA A 65 0.09 -0.30 -17.64
C ALA A 65 1.02 -0.67 -18.79
N PHE A 66 2.19 -0.03 -18.88
CA PHE A 66 3.24 -0.33 -19.83
C PHE A 66 4.37 -1.06 -19.12
N TYR A 67 4.66 -2.28 -19.54
CA TYR A 67 5.66 -3.13 -18.90
C TYR A 67 7.02 -2.98 -19.56
N ASN A 68 8.04 -2.73 -18.76
CA ASN A 68 9.43 -2.60 -19.19
C ASN A 68 10.27 -3.61 -18.43
N SER A 69 11.20 -4.25 -19.12
CA SER A 69 12.19 -5.16 -18.54
C SER A 69 13.58 -4.53 -18.56
N ILE A 70 14.37 -4.82 -17.57
CA ILE A 70 15.77 -4.40 -17.47
C ILE A 70 16.69 -5.59 -17.81
N GLY A 71 17.57 -5.37 -18.77
CA GLY A 71 18.58 -6.34 -19.17
C GLY A 71 18.09 -7.39 -20.16
N ARG A 72 19.05 -8.02 -20.85
CA ARG A 72 18.84 -9.27 -21.60
C ARG A 72 19.25 -10.43 -20.69
N LEU A 73 18.33 -11.34 -20.42
CA LEU A 73 18.67 -12.64 -19.88
C LEU A 73 19.50 -13.38 -20.94
N ASP A 74 20.80 -13.47 -20.70
CA ASP A 74 21.63 -14.40 -21.45
C ASP A 74 21.56 -15.75 -20.74
N VAL A 75 20.67 -16.61 -21.23
CA VAL A 75 20.33 -17.93 -20.62
C VAL A 75 21.51 -18.89 -20.68
N ASN A 76 22.57 -18.56 -21.43
CA ASN A 76 23.70 -19.43 -21.68
C ASN A 76 24.84 -19.34 -20.62
N GLN A 77 24.69 -18.54 -19.56
CA GLN A 77 25.66 -18.47 -18.49
C GLN A 77 25.11 -19.07 -17.19
N PRO A 78 25.42 -20.30 -16.84
CA PRO A 78 25.06 -20.90 -15.56
C PRO A 78 25.73 -20.15 -14.40
N GLY A 79 24.99 -19.92 -13.31
CA GLY A 79 25.47 -19.27 -12.08
C GLY A 79 25.21 -17.75 -12.01
N THR A 80 24.67 -17.12 -13.05
CA THR A 80 24.42 -15.66 -13.04
C THR A 80 23.00 -15.28 -12.57
N LEU A 81 22.12 -16.25 -12.32
CA LEU A 81 20.70 -16.02 -12.13
C LEU A 81 20.36 -15.30 -10.80
N SER A 82 20.93 -15.73 -9.67
CA SER A 82 20.56 -15.17 -8.37
C SER A 82 21.06 -13.74 -8.14
N GLY A 83 22.31 -13.48 -8.44
CA GLY A 83 22.85 -12.11 -8.33
C GLY A 83 22.36 -11.16 -9.42
N PHE A 84 21.90 -11.69 -10.56
CA PHE A 84 21.29 -10.91 -11.62
C PHE A 84 19.91 -10.39 -11.20
N GLN A 85 19.11 -11.20 -10.52
CA GLN A 85 17.77 -10.84 -10.06
C GLN A 85 17.83 -9.66 -9.09
N ASP A 86 18.63 -9.74 -8.03
CA ASP A 86 18.79 -8.66 -7.04
C ASP A 86 19.30 -7.35 -7.67
N ALA A 87 20.26 -7.47 -8.59
CA ALA A 87 20.82 -6.31 -9.28
C ALA A 87 19.79 -5.65 -10.22
N THR A 88 19.02 -6.45 -10.95
CA THR A 88 18.00 -5.93 -11.89
C THR A 88 16.77 -5.38 -11.16
N GLU A 89 16.39 -5.96 -10.03
CA GLU A 89 15.33 -5.42 -9.18
C GLU A 89 15.70 -4.04 -8.63
N THR A 90 16.90 -3.89 -8.08
CA THR A 90 17.38 -2.58 -7.60
C THR A 90 17.37 -1.53 -8.71
N LEU A 91 17.74 -1.94 -9.93
CA LEU A 91 17.67 -1.06 -11.10
C LEU A 91 16.22 -0.75 -11.52
N ALA A 92 15.31 -1.72 -11.42
CA ALA A 92 13.91 -1.51 -11.72
C ALA A 92 13.31 -0.44 -10.80
N ILE A 93 13.62 -0.50 -9.50
CA ILE A 93 13.24 0.52 -8.52
C ILE A 93 13.83 1.89 -8.89
N THR A 94 15.12 1.94 -9.21
CA THR A 94 15.82 3.19 -9.55
C THR A 94 15.26 3.81 -10.83
N TYR A 95 15.03 3.01 -11.85
CA TYR A 95 14.47 3.51 -13.12
C TYR A 95 13.00 3.89 -12.99
N ALA A 96 12.20 3.17 -12.21
CA ALA A 96 10.83 3.57 -11.92
C ALA A 96 10.78 4.97 -11.29
N ARG A 97 11.68 5.28 -10.35
CA ARG A 97 11.80 6.64 -9.78
C ARG A 97 12.17 7.69 -10.81
N GLY A 98 12.90 7.32 -11.86
CA GLY A 98 13.28 8.19 -12.97
C GLY A 98 12.11 8.77 -13.76
N ILE A 99 10.88 8.25 -13.62
CA ILE A 99 9.68 8.78 -14.27
C ILE A 99 9.40 10.25 -13.85
N TYR A 100 9.78 10.61 -12.62
CA TYR A 100 9.60 11.96 -12.09
C TYR A 100 10.76 12.91 -12.40
N ALA A 101 11.77 12.44 -13.13
CA ALA A 101 12.89 13.30 -13.54
C ALA A 101 12.38 14.49 -14.37
N PRO A 102 12.88 15.72 -14.12
CA PRO A 102 12.42 16.93 -14.83
C PRO A 102 12.46 16.80 -16.35
N SER A 103 13.47 16.13 -16.89
CA SER A 103 13.63 15.89 -18.32
C SER A 103 12.57 14.93 -18.89
N VAL A 104 12.17 13.91 -18.15
CA VAL A 104 11.09 12.98 -18.53
C VAL A 104 9.76 13.71 -18.53
N VAL A 105 9.44 14.40 -17.43
CA VAL A 105 8.19 15.16 -17.27
C VAL A 105 8.08 16.23 -18.36
N ALA A 106 9.14 17.01 -18.60
CA ALA A 106 9.15 18.04 -19.65
C ALA A 106 8.96 17.44 -21.04
N GLN A 107 9.51 16.26 -21.31
CA GLN A 107 9.36 15.60 -22.61
C GLN A 107 7.95 15.08 -22.82
N VAL A 108 7.32 14.49 -21.80
CA VAL A 108 5.92 14.05 -21.87
C VAL A 108 5.00 15.26 -21.98
N SER A 109 5.23 16.32 -21.20
CA SER A 109 4.48 17.58 -21.26
C SER A 109 4.46 18.16 -22.69
N ARG A 110 5.62 18.29 -23.34
CA ARG A 110 5.71 18.78 -24.72
C ARG A 110 4.96 17.92 -25.73
N ARG A 111 4.92 16.59 -25.53
CA ARG A 111 4.27 15.67 -26.49
C ARG A 111 2.79 15.48 -26.24
N SER A 112 2.35 15.60 -25.00
CA SER A 112 0.93 15.47 -24.62
C SER A 112 0.17 16.80 -24.68
N GLY A 113 0.87 17.94 -24.68
CA GLY A 113 0.28 19.27 -24.55
C GLY A 113 -0.19 19.58 -23.11
N LEU A 114 0.08 18.71 -22.14
CA LEU A 114 -0.35 18.87 -20.75
C LEU A 114 0.69 19.64 -19.94
N SER A 115 0.25 20.32 -18.88
CA SER A 115 1.17 20.95 -17.92
C SER A 115 2.04 19.93 -17.20
N PRO A 116 3.27 20.28 -16.78
CA PRO A 116 4.16 19.38 -16.04
C PRO A 116 3.53 18.83 -14.74
N THR A 117 2.70 19.61 -14.07
CA THR A 117 1.95 19.20 -12.87
C THR A 117 0.92 18.14 -13.20
N THR A 118 0.17 18.32 -14.27
CA THR A 118 -0.80 17.33 -14.76
C THR A 118 -0.12 16.04 -15.20
N VAL A 119 1.02 16.12 -15.85
CA VAL A 119 1.81 14.93 -16.23
C VAL A 119 2.23 14.15 -15.00
N ARG A 120 2.75 14.82 -13.96
CA ARG A 120 3.15 14.16 -12.69
C ARG A 120 1.99 13.48 -11.98
N SER A 121 0.78 14.05 -12.02
CA SER A 121 -0.40 13.43 -11.40
C SER A 121 -0.96 12.24 -12.20
N ARG A 122 -0.70 12.21 -13.52
CA ARG A 122 -1.19 11.18 -14.42
C ARG A 122 -0.21 10.04 -14.69
N LEU A 123 1.08 10.21 -14.36
CA LEU A 123 2.10 9.19 -14.54
C LEU A 123 2.57 8.67 -13.19
N THR A 124 2.63 7.35 -13.09
CA THR A 124 3.28 6.65 -11.97
C THR A 124 4.17 5.55 -12.53
N ALA A 125 5.22 5.19 -11.79
CA ALA A 125 5.97 4.00 -12.11
C ALA A 125 6.33 3.24 -10.82
N TYR A 126 6.34 1.92 -10.91
CA TYR A 126 6.65 1.02 -9.80
C TYR A 126 7.31 -0.25 -10.36
N ASN A 127 8.12 -0.90 -9.53
CA ASN A 127 8.69 -2.21 -9.84
C ASN A 127 7.72 -3.32 -9.46
N ILE A 128 7.83 -4.43 -10.15
CA ILE A 128 7.22 -5.69 -9.73
C ILE A 128 8.21 -6.34 -8.76
N PRO A 129 7.80 -6.67 -7.51
CA PRO A 129 8.68 -7.30 -6.54
C PRO A 129 9.32 -8.58 -7.11
N ASP A 130 10.55 -8.86 -6.70
CA ASP A 130 11.32 -10.04 -7.10
C ASP A 130 11.51 -10.20 -8.62
N SER A 131 11.47 -9.08 -9.37
CA SER A 131 11.58 -9.12 -10.82
C SER A 131 12.43 -7.99 -11.41
N ALA A 132 12.94 -8.21 -12.60
CA ALA A 132 13.62 -7.20 -13.42
C ALA A 132 12.63 -6.28 -14.16
N VAL A 133 11.35 -6.34 -13.82
CA VAL A 133 10.28 -5.63 -14.52
C VAL A 133 9.82 -4.43 -13.72
N PHE A 134 9.67 -3.30 -14.39
CA PHE A 134 8.97 -2.15 -13.85
C PHE A 134 7.84 -1.72 -14.78
N VAL A 135 6.80 -1.16 -14.19
CA VAL A 135 5.59 -0.76 -14.86
C VAL A 135 5.53 0.75 -14.89
N VAL A 136 5.20 1.32 -16.05
CA VAL A 136 4.83 2.73 -16.18
C VAL A 136 3.32 2.80 -16.39
N ALA A 137 2.61 3.30 -15.39
CA ALA A 137 1.16 3.44 -15.44
C ALA A 137 0.78 4.88 -15.84
N GLY A 138 -0.05 4.98 -16.86
CA GLY A 138 -0.63 6.23 -17.34
C GLY A 138 -2.10 6.32 -16.94
N LYS A 139 -2.53 7.45 -16.40
CA LYS A 139 -3.93 7.73 -16.06
C LYS A 139 -4.53 8.70 -17.08
N GLY A 140 -5.77 8.44 -17.48
CA GLY A 140 -6.51 9.25 -18.45
C GLY A 140 -8.00 9.35 -18.15
N SER A 141 -8.68 10.27 -18.84
CA SER A 141 -10.14 10.40 -18.81
C SER A 141 -10.85 9.43 -19.75
N SER A 142 -10.11 8.87 -20.70
CA SER A 142 -10.54 7.80 -21.61
C SER A 142 -9.49 6.70 -21.63
N GLU A 143 -9.84 5.57 -22.21
CA GLU A 143 -8.94 4.44 -22.42
C GLU A 143 -7.74 4.84 -23.28
N ASP A 144 -7.99 5.49 -24.43
CA ASP A 144 -6.95 5.96 -25.36
C ASP A 144 -6.01 6.99 -24.69
N ASP A 145 -6.55 7.90 -23.88
CA ASP A 145 -5.74 8.89 -23.15
C ASP A 145 -4.81 8.21 -22.14
N ALA A 146 -5.28 7.21 -21.41
CA ALA A 146 -4.49 6.43 -20.47
C ALA A 146 -3.38 5.63 -21.19
N ILE A 147 -3.72 4.92 -22.26
CA ILE A 147 -2.77 4.17 -23.10
C ILE A 147 -1.71 5.13 -23.68
N ARG A 148 -2.13 6.22 -24.28
CA ARG A 148 -1.22 7.23 -24.83
C ARG A 148 -0.27 7.79 -23.77
N MET A 149 -0.78 8.08 -22.57
CA MET A 149 0.00 8.62 -21.48
C MET A 149 1.07 7.62 -21.00
N SER A 150 0.72 6.34 -20.83
CA SER A 150 1.66 5.29 -20.43
C SER A 150 2.75 5.07 -21.49
N ILE A 151 2.40 5.07 -22.76
CA ILE A 151 3.35 4.95 -23.89
C ILE A 151 4.30 6.14 -23.93
N LEU A 152 3.80 7.37 -23.80
CA LEU A 152 4.61 8.57 -23.78
C LEU A 152 5.56 8.57 -22.58
N GLY A 153 5.08 8.21 -21.40
CA GLY A 153 5.87 8.08 -20.18
C GLY A 153 6.99 7.05 -20.32
N SER A 154 6.66 5.83 -20.76
CA SER A 154 7.64 4.77 -20.96
C SER A 154 8.69 5.14 -22.00
N ARG A 155 8.29 5.66 -23.16
CA ARG A 155 9.23 6.09 -24.19
C ARG A 155 10.12 7.25 -23.75
N ALA A 156 9.60 8.19 -22.96
CA ALA A 156 10.39 9.28 -22.40
C ALA A 156 11.41 8.76 -21.38
N LEU A 157 11.00 7.85 -20.50
CA LEU A 157 11.86 7.21 -19.54
C LEU A 157 12.96 6.37 -20.22
N GLN A 158 12.62 5.56 -21.21
CA GLN A 158 13.60 4.80 -21.99
C GLN A 158 14.65 5.70 -22.65
N ARG A 159 14.24 6.85 -23.21
CA ARG A 159 15.19 7.82 -23.80
C ARG A 159 16.06 8.48 -22.73
N TYR A 160 15.46 8.82 -21.59
CA TYR A 160 16.21 9.35 -20.46
C TYR A 160 17.28 8.36 -20.02
N VAL A 161 16.93 7.10 -19.78
CA VAL A 161 17.88 6.04 -19.43
C VAL A 161 18.97 5.88 -20.50
N ARG A 162 18.61 5.85 -21.78
CA ARG A 162 19.62 5.79 -22.89
C ARG A 162 20.56 6.99 -22.90
N THR A 163 20.05 8.19 -22.62
CA THR A 163 20.89 9.40 -22.57
C THR A 163 21.83 9.35 -21.39
N LEU A 164 21.31 8.93 -20.27
CA LEU A 164 22.14 8.63 -19.12
C LEU A 164 23.21 7.58 -19.52
N ASN A 165 22.89 6.53 -20.20
CA ASN A 165 23.77 5.40 -20.56
C ASN A 165 24.87 5.75 -21.58
N ARG A 166 24.64 6.70 -22.47
CA ARG A 166 25.63 7.09 -23.50
C ARG A 166 26.80 7.92 -22.96
N LYS A 167 26.65 8.53 -21.79
CA LYS A 167 27.60 9.52 -21.29
C LYS A 167 28.76 8.95 -20.43
N ASN A 168 28.75 7.64 -20.07
CA ASN A 168 29.80 7.09 -19.20
C ASN A 168 30.19 5.63 -19.51
N PRO A 169 31.34 5.37 -20.14
CA PRO A 169 31.85 4.01 -20.38
C PRO A 169 32.21 3.24 -19.10
N ASN A 170 32.45 3.93 -17.98
CA ASN A 170 32.81 3.29 -16.70
C ASN A 170 31.62 2.61 -16.02
N SER A 171 30.41 2.98 -16.30
CA SER A 171 29.25 2.45 -15.63
C SER A 171 28.88 1.02 -16.06
N ILE A 172 29.31 0.60 -17.28
CA ILE A 172 29.25 -0.82 -17.67
C ILE A 172 30.12 -1.66 -16.72
N ARG A 173 31.32 -1.15 -16.39
CA ARG A 173 32.23 -1.79 -15.46
C ARG A 173 31.62 -1.83 -14.06
N LEU A 174 31.13 -0.69 -13.56
CA LEU A 174 30.54 -0.57 -12.22
C LEU A 174 29.29 -1.43 -12.05
N PHE A 175 28.44 -1.50 -13.09
CA PHE A 175 27.32 -2.44 -13.08
C PHE A 175 27.76 -3.90 -13.03
N ARG A 176 28.79 -4.25 -13.78
CA ARG A 176 29.35 -5.58 -13.78
C ARG A 176 29.92 -5.94 -12.40
N ASP A 177 30.58 -4.98 -11.75
CA ASP A 177 31.14 -5.15 -10.41
C ASP A 177 30.02 -5.30 -9.36
N PHE A 178 28.96 -4.48 -9.44
CA PHE A 178 27.77 -4.63 -8.61
C PHE A 178 27.08 -6.00 -8.80
N ARG A 179 26.94 -6.46 -10.05
CA ARG A 179 26.37 -7.77 -10.36
C ARG A 179 27.22 -8.91 -9.81
N ARG A 180 28.56 -8.81 -9.89
CA ARG A 180 29.48 -9.79 -9.30
C ARG A 180 29.36 -9.81 -7.77
N ALA A 181 29.31 -8.67 -7.13
CA ALA A 181 29.14 -8.58 -5.69
C ALA A 181 27.79 -9.17 -5.23
N SER A 182 26.72 -8.95 -5.99
CA SER A 182 25.41 -9.54 -5.72
C SER A 182 25.41 -11.08 -5.89
N ALA A 183 26.05 -11.60 -6.94
CA ALA A 183 26.22 -13.04 -7.13
C ALA A 183 27.01 -13.67 -5.97
N LYS A 184 28.09 -13.01 -5.52
CA LYS A 184 28.91 -13.47 -4.38
C LYS A 184 28.10 -13.62 -3.09
N ILE A 185 27.12 -12.74 -2.84
CA ILE A 185 26.22 -12.87 -1.69
C ILE A 185 25.33 -14.10 -1.82
N ALA A 186 24.75 -14.33 -3.00
CA ALA A 186 23.88 -15.47 -3.23
C ALA A 186 24.63 -16.79 -3.01
N ASP A 187 25.88 -16.89 -3.55
CA ASP A 187 26.71 -18.04 -3.35
C ASP A 187 27.06 -18.25 -1.86
N ARG A 188 27.49 -17.19 -1.14
CA ARG A 188 27.81 -17.27 0.28
C ARG A 188 26.61 -17.60 1.16
N ARG A 189 25.43 -17.09 0.79
CA ARG A 189 24.18 -17.42 1.47
C ARG A 189 23.79 -18.88 1.24
N GLY A 190 23.98 -19.38 0.01
CA GLY A 190 23.83 -20.80 -0.32
C GLY A 190 24.72 -21.69 0.51
N ASP A 191 26.02 -21.36 0.58
CA ASP A 191 27.02 -22.08 1.39
C ASP A 191 26.62 -22.12 2.87
N TYR A 192 26.20 -20.97 3.42
CA TYR A 192 25.77 -20.86 4.81
C TYR A 192 24.56 -21.74 5.11
N LEU A 193 23.49 -21.64 4.27
CA LEU A 193 22.28 -22.43 4.45
C LEU A 193 22.53 -23.94 4.27
N ALA A 194 23.38 -24.33 3.34
CA ALA A 194 23.76 -25.73 3.13
C ALA A 194 24.47 -26.31 4.36
N LEU A 195 25.46 -25.60 4.93
CA LEU A 195 26.10 -26.02 6.14
C LEU A 195 25.19 -26.01 7.36
N GLN A 196 24.36 -24.99 7.50
CA GLN A 196 23.36 -24.93 8.58
C GLN A 196 22.38 -26.13 8.55
N HIS A 197 21.97 -26.51 7.34
CA HIS A 197 21.13 -27.69 7.16
C HIS A 197 21.87 -29.01 7.47
N GLN A 198 23.16 -29.05 7.11
CA GLN A 198 24.02 -30.23 7.34
C GLN A 198 24.28 -30.46 8.83
N PHE A 199 24.50 -29.40 9.62
CA PHE A 199 24.84 -29.49 11.04
C PHE A 199 23.62 -29.69 11.94
N GLY A 200 22.43 -29.41 11.43
CA GLY A 200 21.17 -29.56 12.20
C GLY A 200 20.98 -28.54 13.33
N PRO A 201 20.03 -28.80 14.26
CA PRO A 201 19.62 -27.81 15.26
C PRO A 201 20.61 -27.63 16.42
N ASP A 202 21.51 -28.58 16.65
CA ASP A 202 22.49 -28.54 17.77
C ASP A 202 23.92 -28.75 17.32
N PRO A 203 24.55 -27.78 16.64
CA PRO A 203 25.89 -27.89 16.12
C PRO A 203 26.95 -27.87 17.23
N SER A 204 27.99 -28.66 17.06
CA SER A 204 29.18 -28.70 17.93
C SER A 204 29.94 -27.35 17.92
N GLU A 205 30.85 -27.13 18.87
CA GLU A 205 31.64 -25.88 18.93
C GLU A 205 32.44 -25.61 17.63
N ALA A 206 33.03 -26.68 17.05
CA ALA A 206 33.77 -26.58 15.81
C ALA A 206 32.85 -26.16 14.63
N GLU A 207 31.67 -26.71 14.55
CA GLU A 207 30.65 -26.38 13.55
C GLU A 207 30.11 -24.97 13.74
N ARG A 208 29.86 -24.53 14.97
CA ARG A 208 29.50 -23.12 15.29
C ARG A 208 30.59 -22.16 14.83
N ALA A 209 31.87 -22.50 15.08
CA ALA A 209 32.98 -21.67 14.59
C ALA A 209 33.03 -21.58 13.06
N GLN A 210 32.64 -22.64 12.34
CA GLN A 210 32.56 -22.61 10.88
C GLN A 210 31.36 -21.73 10.41
N LEU A 211 30.19 -21.84 11.01
CA LEU A 211 29.04 -20.99 10.70
C LEU A 211 29.37 -19.51 10.93
N THR A 212 29.98 -19.16 12.07
CA THR A 212 30.41 -17.78 12.38
C THR A 212 31.41 -17.24 11.33
N ARG A 213 32.34 -18.07 10.85
CA ARG A 213 33.27 -17.65 9.77
C ARG A 213 32.54 -17.39 8.45
N LEU A 214 31.55 -18.22 8.11
CA LEU A 214 30.74 -18.00 6.91
C LEU A 214 29.85 -16.77 7.03
N GLU A 215 29.25 -16.53 8.20
CA GLU A 215 28.48 -15.33 8.49
C GLU A 215 29.33 -14.06 8.35
N ALA A 216 30.56 -14.05 8.87
CA ALA A 216 31.51 -12.96 8.67
C ALA A 216 31.84 -12.75 7.19
N ARG A 217 32.01 -13.83 6.41
CA ARG A 217 32.19 -13.72 4.96
C ARG A 217 30.97 -13.21 4.22
N LEU A 218 29.77 -13.60 4.66
CA LEU A 218 28.52 -13.11 4.11
C LEU A 218 28.35 -11.60 4.39
N SER A 219 28.64 -11.17 5.62
CA SER A 219 28.60 -9.75 6.02
C SER A 219 29.61 -8.92 5.21
N THR A 220 30.81 -9.43 4.99
CA THR A 220 31.80 -8.77 4.12
C THR A 220 31.30 -8.65 2.69
N ALA A 221 30.69 -9.70 2.13
CA ALA A 221 30.12 -9.65 0.79
C ALA A 221 28.94 -8.67 0.69
N GLN A 222 28.14 -8.54 1.75
CA GLN A 222 27.08 -7.53 1.83
C GLN A 222 27.64 -6.10 1.79
N LEU A 223 28.72 -5.82 2.52
CA LEU A 223 29.40 -4.51 2.47
C LEU A 223 29.99 -4.25 1.08
N GLU A 224 30.66 -5.23 0.47
CA GLU A 224 31.17 -5.10 -0.90
C GLU A 224 30.04 -4.74 -1.89
N ARG A 225 28.88 -5.36 -1.76
CA ARG A 225 27.71 -5.03 -2.59
C ARG A 225 27.24 -3.60 -2.37
N VAL A 226 27.14 -3.16 -1.11
CA VAL A 226 26.69 -1.78 -0.79
C VAL A 226 27.65 -0.76 -1.40
N VAL A 227 28.96 -0.98 -1.28
CA VAL A 227 29.98 -0.10 -1.89
C VAL A 227 29.88 -0.11 -3.42
N ALA A 228 29.73 -1.30 -4.03
CA ALA A 228 29.56 -1.41 -5.48
C ALA A 228 28.25 -0.75 -5.95
N GLN A 229 27.16 -0.86 -5.18
CA GLN A 229 25.90 -0.18 -5.42
C GLN A 229 26.06 1.33 -5.36
N GLN A 230 26.65 1.86 -4.30
CA GLN A 230 26.89 3.30 -4.14
C GLN A 230 27.76 3.86 -5.27
N ASN A 231 28.83 3.16 -5.65
CA ASN A 231 29.68 3.56 -6.76
C ASN A 231 28.91 3.56 -8.09
N TYR A 232 28.04 2.58 -8.30
CA TYR A 232 27.18 2.53 -9.48
C TYR A 232 26.15 3.65 -9.46
N GLU A 233 25.47 3.88 -8.34
CA GLU A 233 24.50 4.97 -8.17
C GLU A 233 25.17 6.35 -8.32
N ALA A 234 26.34 6.55 -7.73
CA ALA A 234 27.12 7.77 -7.89
C ALA A 234 27.53 7.97 -9.35
N SER A 235 27.91 6.91 -10.07
CA SER A 235 28.21 6.98 -11.49
C SER A 235 26.97 7.30 -12.33
N GLN A 236 25.80 6.92 -11.88
CA GLN A 236 24.54 7.27 -12.51
C GLN A 236 24.10 8.71 -12.21
N ALA A 237 24.34 9.19 -10.99
CA ALA A 237 24.08 10.57 -10.62
C ALA A 237 24.97 11.54 -11.38
N SER A 238 26.23 11.14 -11.67
CA SER A 238 27.18 11.92 -12.43
C SER A 238 27.15 11.61 -13.94
N GLN A 239 26.95 10.37 -14.32
CA GLN A 239 26.78 9.92 -15.73
C GLN A 239 26.54 8.40 -15.79
N SER A 240 25.54 8.04 -16.45
CA SER A 240 24.96 6.80 -16.84
C SER A 240 25.79 5.68 -17.40
N ALA A 241 25.36 4.50 -17.19
CA ALA A 241 25.47 3.44 -18.17
C ALA A 241 24.55 2.27 -17.94
N VAL A 242 24.32 1.69 -18.97
CA VAL A 242 23.87 0.33 -19.22
C VAL A 242 22.46 0.07 -18.73
N ASN A 243 21.55 0.09 -19.54
CA ASN A 243 21.09 -1.09 -20.16
C ASN A 243 19.80 -0.88 -20.87
N VAL A 244 19.68 -1.66 -21.82
CA VAL A 244 18.52 -1.76 -22.67
C VAL A 244 17.30 -1.96 -21.80
N VAL A 245 16.62 -0.88 -21.45
CA VAL A 245 15.24 -0.97 -21.02
C VAL A 245 14.47 -1.46 -22.23
N GLN A 246 14.03 -2.69 -22.18
CA GLN A 246 13.25 -3.33 -23.24
C GLN A 246 11.77 -3.18 -22.94
N THR A 247 10.99 -2.99 -23.99
CA THR A 247 9.54 -3.08 -23.91
C THR A 247 9.17 -4.56 -23.76
N LEU A 248 8.52 -4.92 -22.67
CA LEU A 248 8.01 -6.25 -22.46
C LEU A 248 6.60 -6.38 -23.02
N ALA A 249 5.72 -5.44 -22.65
CA ALA A 249 4.36 -5.39 -23.17
C ALA A 249 3.89 -3.94 -23.30
N VAL A 250 3.23 -3.65 -24.41
CA VAL A 250 2.55 -2.39 -24.66
C VAL A 250 1.10 -2.56 -24.21
N PRO A 251 0.49 -1.59 -23.51
CA PRO A 251 -0.91 -1.71 -23.15
C PRO A 251 -1.80 -1.65 -24.39
N GLU A 252 -2.66 -2.65 -24.52
CA GLU A 252 -3.73 -2.68 -25.51
C GLU A 252 -5.04 -2.18 -24.95
N THR A 253 -5.23 -2.31 -23.63
CA THR A 253 -6.43 -1.91 -22.91
C THR A 253 -6.09 -1.12 -21.67
N ALA A 254 -7.04 -0.32 -21.18
CA ALA A 254 -6.93 0.36 -19.91
C ALA A 254 -8.06 -0.06 -18.97
N GLN A 255 -7.70 -0.31 -17.72
CA GLN A 255 -8.67 -0.64 -16.69
C GLN A 255 -9.33 0.64 -16.17
N ASN A 256 -10.65 0.63 -16.04
CA ASN A 256 -11.36 1.72 -15.39
C ASN A 256 -11.58 1.40 -13.89
N ASN A 257 -11.56 2.43 -13.08
CA ASN A 257 -11.74 2.29 -11.62
C ASN A 257 -13.21 2.46 -11.17
N ARG A 258 -14.17 2.34 -12.10
CA ARG A 258 -15.59 2.56 -11.80
C ARG A 258 -16.14 1.52 -10.83
N LEU A 259 -15.82 0.26 -11.06
CA LEU A 259 -16.26 -0.86 -10.20
C LEU A 259 -15.66 -0.73 -8.79
N GLU A 260 -14.38 -0.47 -8.69
CA GLU A 260 -13.68 -0.34 -7.42
C GLU A 260 -14.23 0.83 -6.58
N ARG A 261 -14.44 1.98 -7.23
CA ARG A 261 -15.06 3.14 -6.58
C ARG A 261 -16.52 2.87 -6.17
N LEU A 262 -17.27 2.20 -7.02
CA LEU A 262 -18.66 1.83 -6.73
C LEU A 262 -18.73 0.91 -5.52
N GLN A 263 -17.89 -0.11 -5.45
CA GLN A 263 -17.81 -1.01 -4.30
C GLN A 263 -17.50 -0.26 -3.00
N LEU A 264 -16.48 0.61 -3.02
CA LEU A 264 -16.09 1.38 -1.86
C LEU A 264 -17.19 2.35 -1.39
N THR A 265 -17.78 3.13 -2.33
CA THR A 265 -18.84 4.08 -2.00
C THR A 265 -20.10 3.38 -1.52
N LEU A 266 -20.44 2.24 -2.11
CA LEU A 266 -21.58 1.43 -1.69
C LEU A 266 -21.37 0.87 -0.28
N PHE A 267 -20.19 0.34 0.01
CA PHE A 267 -19.85 -0.16 1.34
C PHE A 267 -19.99 0.93 2.41
N ILE A 268 -19.45 2.12 2.16
CA ILE A 268 -19.55 3.28 3.06
C ILE A 268 -21.01 3.70 3.23
N ALA A 269 -21.78 3.76 2.13
CA ALA A 269 -23.20 4.14 2.17
C ALA A 269 -24.05 3.15 2.96
N VAL A 270 -23.82 1.85 2.80
CA VAL A 270 -24.51 0.80 3.55
C VAL A 270 -24.17 0.89 5.03
N ALA A 271 -22.89 0.99 5.40
CA ALA A 271 -22.48 1.11 6.79
C ALA A 271 -23.07 2.35 7.47
N ALA A 272 -22.98 3.51 6.82
CA ALA A 272 -23.54 4.76 7.30
C ALA A 272 -25.09 4.70 7.38
N GLY A 273 -25.73 4.09 6.38
CA GLY A 273 -27.18 3.92 6.33
C GLY A 273 -27.72 3.06 7.48
N ILE A 274 -27.04 1.96 7.79
CA ILE A 274 -27.38 1.11 8.93
C ILE A 274 -27.23 1.89 10.24
N LEU A 275 -26.12 2.57 10.46
CA LEU A 275 -25.88 3.33 11.68
C LEU A 275 -26.91 4.45 11.88
N LEU A 276 -27.19 5.22 10.83
CA LEU A 276 -28.21 6.28 10.86
C LEU A 276 -29.61 5.72 11.06
N GLY A 277 -29.94 4.61 10.38
CA GLY A 277 -31.23 3.94 10.53
C GLY A 277 -31.48 3.45 11.97
N LEU A 278 -30.48 2.82 12.57
CA LEU A 278 -30.52 2.40 13.97
C LEU A 278 -30.66 3.59 14.93
N ALA A 279 -29.87 4.65 14.72
CA ALA A 279 -29.93 5.85 15.52
C ALA A 279 -31.32 6.54 15.45
N LEU A 280 -31.89 6.68 14.27
CA LEU A 280 -33.21 7.28 14.07
C LEU A 280 -34.33 6.42 14.66
N ALA A 281 -34.26 5.09 14.46
CA ALA A 281 -35.24 4.17 15.01
C ALA A 281 -35.23 4.20 16.56
N THR A 282 -34.07 4.16 17.18
CA THR A 282 -33.89 4.23 18.63
C THR A 282 -34.30 5.59 19.21
N TYR A 283 -33.91 6.67 18.53
CA TYR A 283 -34.33 8.02 18.93
C TYR A 283 -35.84 8.17 18.91
N ARG A 284 -36.50 7.73 17.86
CA ARG A 284 -37.96 7.81 17.71
C ARG A 284 -38.68 6.95 18.75
N ALA A 285 -38.24 5.70 18.92
CA ALA A 285 -38.85 4.81 19.90
C ALA A 285 -38.73 5.36 21.33
N ASN A 286 -37.59 5.92 21.71
CA ASN A 286 -37.41 6.53 23.04
C ASN A 286 -38.22 7.82 23.21
N ARG A 287 -38.41 8.59 22.12
CA ARG A 287 -39.30 9.79 22.16
C ARG A 287 -40.75 9.42 22.38
N ASP A 288 -41.25 8.37 21.73
CA ASP A 288 -42.63 7.92 21.87
C ASP A 288 -42.89 7.41 23.30
N VAL A 289 -41.93 6.70 23.94
CA VAL A 289 -42.05 6.32 25.36
C VAL A 289 -42.14 7.54 26.29
N ARG A 290 -41.31 8.56 26.05
CA ARG A 290 -41.35 9.79 26.87
C ARG A 290 -42.69 10.52 26.75
N ARG A 291 -43.31 10.53 25.55
CA ARG A 291 -44.62 11.16 25.35
C ARG A 291 -45.74 10.44 26.08
N VAL A 292 -45.72 9.11 26.09
CA VAL A 292 -46.73 8.33 26.82
C VAL A 292 -46.65 8.59 28.32
N LEU A 293 -45.45 8.67 28.86
CA LEU A 293 -45.19 8.91 30.30
C LEU A 293 -45.48 10.36 30.73
N SER A 294 -45.53 11.33 29.81
CA SER A 294 -45.87 12.72 30.12
C SER A 294 -47.40 13.03 30.10
N VAL A 295 -48.24 12.08 29.66
CA VAL A 295 -49.71 12.21 29.56
C VAL A 295 -50.42 11.39 30.65
N SER A 296 -49.72 10.47 31.30
CA SER A 296 -50.18 9.71 32.48
C SER A 296 -49.79 10.42 33.77
#